data_ad4b10abe128c1f1a4a78b5b3f4d3def
#
_entry.id   ad4b10abe128c1f1a4a78b5b3f4d3def
#
_cell.length_a   1.000
_cell.length_b   1.000
_cell.length_c   1.000
_cell.angle_alpha   90.00
_cell.angle_beta   90.00
_cell.angle_gamma   90.00
#
_symmetry.space_group_name_H-M   'P 1'
#
loop_
_entity.id
_entity.type
_entity.pdbx_description
1 polymer ?
#
loop_
_entity_poly.entity_id
_entity_poly.type
_entity_poly.pdbx_seq_one_letter_code
_entity_poly.pdbx_strand_id
1 'polypeptide(L)'
;ILETTIRSSGDNVLPNVYTGILTLILMPLFLLNNKISLKEKATYVLLMVFFIFCFNNNCANYIWHAFHFPNDLPYRFSYMYSFIVAVMGYKTLINFKAINIKDIVYSGLGVIAIVILAQKFLTNKMTNGTIYATIILVALWCGYLLIVKNRNIQKRLTAFVLIVFLVGETVISAVTGIPLNQENGNYKENFSTYNDAIKYIDSNDKDFYRTELCYLNTRMDPSYYGYNGISVFSSMAYESYSELQHSLGMFGNRINSYTYNPQTPVYNMMFNIKYLIQTDVSLAPSSNLYKKKYTTKNKKANVYENKYNLPIAYCVNSNIEDWITDEGNPFEIQSDFIKLATGYSNVFKNVD
;
A
#
# COMPACT_ATOMS: atom_id res chain seq x y z
N ILE A 1 7.20 -13.80 14.25
CA ILE A 1 5.88 -13.40 14.78
C ILE A 1 5.87 -11.96 15.34
N LEU A 2 7.01 -11.44 15.74
CA LEU A 2 7.16 -10.06 16.25
C LEU A 2 7.70 -9.07 15.21
N GLU A 3 7.93 -9.51 13.99
CA GLU A 3 8.31 -8.60 12.90
C GLU A 3 7.07 -7.92 12.35
N THR A 4 7.17 -6.61 12.17
CA THR A 4 6.19 -5.86 11.38
C THR A 4 6.13 -6.43 9.98
N THR A 5 4.95 -6.47 9.39
CA THR A 5 4.81 -6.81 7.97
C THR A 5 5.79 -5.96 7.18
N ILE A 6 6.75 -6.65 6.53
CA ILE A 6 7.71 -5.99 5.67
C ILE A 6 6.90 -5.25 4.61
N ARG A 7 7.25 -3.97 4.36
CA ARG A 7 6.62 -3.19 3.31
C ARG A 7 6.61 -4.01 2.02
N SER A 8 5.45 -4.11 1.45
CA SER A 8 5.25 -4.80 0.19
C SER A 8 5.73 -3.97 -1.02
N SER A 9 6.26 -2.77 -0.76
CA SER A 9 6.73 -1.81 -1.76
C SER A 9 8.21 -1.49 -1.60
N GLY A 10 8.92 -1.41 -2.71
CA GLY A 10 10.34 -1.07 -2.79
C GLY A 10 11.25 -2.25 -3.15
N ASP A 11 12.54 -1.97 -3.25
CA ASP A 11 13.58 -2.98 -3.50
C ASP A 11 13.73 -3.92 -2.29
N ASN A 12 13.96 -5.20 -2.55
CA ASN A 12 14.15 -6.25 -1.53
C ASN A 12 12.92 -6.62 -0.70
N VAL A 13 11.74 -6.55 -1.29
CA VAL A 13 10.51 -7.07 -0.70
C VAL A 13 10.54 -8.59 -0.62
N LEU A 14 10.07 -9.16 0.48
CA LEU A 14 9.93 -10.60 0.67
C LEU A 14 8.45 -11.03 0.62
N PRO A 15 8.15 -12.25 0.16
CA PRO A 15 6.79 -12.76 0.17
C PRO A 15 6.29 -12.94 1.61
N ASN A 16 5.06 -12.51 1.87
CA ASN A 16 4.42 -12.73 3.17
C ASN A 16 3.79 -14.12 3.21
N VAL A 17 4.47 -15.07 3.85
CA VAL A 17 4.10 -16.50 3.91
C VAL A 17 3.80 -16.99 5.33
N TYR A 18 3.64 -16.09 6.30
CA TYR A 18 3.37 -16.47 7.68
C TYR A 18 1.99 -17.12 7.82
N THR A 19 1.96 -18.32 8.43
CA THR A 19 0.75 -19.13 8.62
C THR A 19 0.57 -19.61 10.05
N GLY A 20 1.33 -19.07 10.98
CA GLY A 20 1.34 -19.48 12.39
C GLY A 20 2.40 -20.52 12.73
N ILE A 21 2.84 -20.50 13.98
CA ILE A 21 3.90 -21.42 14.48
C ILE A 21 3.41 -22.86 14.52
N LEU A 22 2.14 -23.07 14.86
CA LEU A 22 1.56 -24.41 14.83
C LEU A 22 1.72 -25.05 13.45
N THR A 23 1.44 -24.33 12.37
CA THR A 23 1.56 -24.88 11.01
C THR A 23 3.00 -25.21 10.64
N LEU A 24 3.99 -24.42 11.11
CA LEU A 24 5.40 -24.74 10.92
C LEU A 24 5.79 -26.08 11.56
N ILE A 25 5.23 -26.42 12.72
CA ILE A 25 5.44 -27.71 13.36
C ILE A 25 4.69 -28.82 12.63
N LEU A 26 3.47 -28.54 12.14
CA LEU A 26 2.65 -29.54 11.45
C LEU A 26 3.17 -29.91 10.06
N MET A 27 3.95 -29.06 9.39
CA MET A 27 4.53 -29.36 8.07
C MET A 27 5.49 -30.57 8.09
N PRO A 28 6.53 -30.64 8.94
CA PRO A 28 7.35 -31.82 9.05
C PRO A 28 6.53 -33.06 9.49
N LEU A 29 5.55 -32.85 10.37
CA LEU A 29 4.66 -33.94 10.82
C LEU A 29 3.78 -34.47 9.69
N PHE A 30 3.38 -33.62 8.70
CA PHE A 30 2.71 -34.05 7.49
C PHE A 30 3.55 -35.06 6.71
N LEU A 31 4.84 -34.81 6.57
CA LEU A 31 5.76 -35.67 5.85
C LEU A 31 6.03 -36.97 6.60
N LEU A 32 6.09 -36.93 7.94
CA LEU A 32 6.33 -38.10 8.79
C LEU A 32 5.09 -38.98 8.99
N ASN A 33 3.88 -38.46 8.68
CA ASN A 33 2.63 -39.18 8.95
C ASN A 33 2.39 -40.34 7.99
N ASN A 34 2.34 -41.56 8.51
CA ASN A 34 2.16 -42.78 7.71
C ASN A 34 0.76 -42.98 7.14
N LYS A 35 -0.24 -42.20 7.59
CA LYS A 35 -1.61 -42.26 7.04
C LYS A 35 -1.78 -41.36 5.81
N ILE A 36 -0.82 -40.53 5.51
CA ILE A 36 -0.79 -39.67 4.31
C ILE A 36 0.03 -40.40 3.24
N SER A 37 -0.54 -40.58 2.07
CA SER A 37 0.12 -41.33 0.98
C SER A 37 1.37 -40.62 0.47
N LEU A 38 2.33 -41.35 -0.02
CA LEU A 38 3.58 -40.79 -0.58
C LEU A 38 3.29 -39.90 -1.78
N LYS A 39 2.30 -40.27 -2.62
CA LYS A 39 1.85 -39.44 -3.76
C LYS A 39 1.35 -38.07 -3.30
N GLU A 40 0.54 -38.06 -2.26
CA GLU A 40 0.00 -36.83 -1.70
C GLU A 40 1.13 -35.94 -1.11
N LYS A 41 2.02 -36.52 -0.31
CA LYS A 41 3.20 -35.81 0.22
C LYS A 41 4.04 -35.19 -0.90
N ALA A 42 4.35 -35.98 -1.94
CA ALA A 42 5.11 -35.51 -3.09
C ALA A 42 4.39 -34.35 -3.80
N THR A 43 3.08 -34.42 -3.99
CA THR A 43 2.30 -33.33 -4.61
C THR A 43 2.41 -32.03 -3.82
N TYR A 44 2.23 -32.06 -2.50
CA TYR A 44 2.33 -30.85 -1.68
C TYR A 44 3.75 -30.29 -1.63
N VAL A 45 4.77 -31.15 -1.55
CA VAL A 45 6.17 -30.73 -1.60
C VAL A 45 6.49 -30.08 -2.96
N LEU A 46 6.06 -30.67 -4.06
CA LEU A 46 6.25 -30.09 -5.39
C LEU A 46 5.56 -28.72 -5.54
N LEU A 47 4.35 -28.59 -5.01
CA LEU A 47 3.65 -27.29 -5.00
C LEU A 47 4.43 -26.23 -4.18
N MET A 48 4.94 -26.60 -3.01
CA MET A 48 5.76 -25.68 -2.21
C MET A 48 7.03 -25.27 -2.94
N VAL A 49 7.75 -26.23 -3.53
CA VAL A 49 8.97 -25.97 -4.33
C VAL A 49 8.65 -25.08 -5.51
N PHE A 50 7.53 -25.32 -6.19
CA PHE A 50 7.06 -24.49 -7.29
C PHE A 50 6.84 -23.03 -6.85
N PHE A 51 6.16 -22.77 -5.71
CA PHE A 51 5.98 -21.41 -5.22
C PHE A 51 7.28 -20.76 -4.76
N ILE A 52 8.19 -21.53 -4.12
CA ILE A 52 9.53 -21.02 -3.77
C ILE A 52 10.29 -20.63 -5.04
N PHE A 53 10.21 -21.41 -6.10
CA PHE A 53 10.76 -21.04 -7.41
C PHE A 53 10.13 -19.76 -7.94
N CYS A 54 8.80 -19.64 -7.89
CA CYS A 54 8.09 -18.43 -8.35
C CYS A 54 8.49 -17.17 -7.56
N PHE A 55 8.78 -17.28 -6.27
CA PHE A 55 9.25 -16.15 -5.46
C PHE A 55 10.69 -15.72 -5.81
N ASN A 56 11.48 -16.59 -6.40
CA ASN A 56 12.88 -16.31 -6.75
C ASN A 56 13.11 -16.10 -8.26
N ASN A 57 12.06 -16.11 -9.07
CA ASN A 57 12.17 -16.04 -10.52
C ASN A 57 11.30 -14.90 -11.08
N ASN A 58 11.94 -13.90 -11.69
CA ASN A 58 11.26 -12.73 -12.25
C ASN A 58 10.29 -13.09 -13.39
N CYS A 59 10.61 -14.09 -14.22
CA CYS A 59 9.73 -14.52 -15.28
C CYS A 59 8.43 -15.14 -14.72
N ALA A 60 8.54 -15.98 -13.69
CA ALA A 60 7.37 -16.53 -13.01
C ALA A 60 6.54 -15.41 -12.33
N ASN A 61 7.20 -14.46 -11.70
CA ASN A 61 6.53 -13.29 -11.09
C ASN A 61 5.75 -12.47 -12.15
N TYR A 62 6.35 -12.24 -13.32
CA TYR A 62 5.70 -11.60 -14.47
C TYR A 62 4.44 -12.35 -14.93
N ILE A 63 4.50 -13.67 -15.04
CA ILE A 63 3.36 -14.53 -15.41
C ILE A 63 2.24 -14.40 -14.36
N TRP A 64 2.57 -14.47 -13.06
CA TRP A 64 1.60 -14.34 -11.97
C TRP A 64 0.90 -12.97 -11.91
N HIS A 65 1.49 -11.94 -12.51
CA HIS A 65 0.93 -10.59 -12.62
C HIS A 65 0.30 -10.32 -14.00
N ALA A 66 -0.20 -11.37 -14.67
CA ALA A 66 -0.86 -11.29 -15.96
C ALA A 66 0.02 -10.66 -17.06
N PHE A 67 1.28 -11.10 -17.11
CA PHE A 67 2.29 -10.63 -18.07
C PHE A 67 2.61 -9.13 -17.96
N HIS A 68 2.62 -8.63 -16.73
CA HIS A 68 3.06 -7.28 -16.39
C HIS A 68 4.01 -7.33 -15.19
N PHE A 69 5.04 -6.48 -15.18
CA PHE A 69 5.84 -6.30 -13.96
C PHE A 69 5.09 -5.44 -12.96
N PRO A 70 4.86 -5.90 -11.73
CA PRO A 70 4.15 -5.11 -10.74
C PRO A 70 4.99 -3.90 -10.33
N ASN A 71 4.39 -2.73 -10.33
CA ASN A 71 5.01 -1.50 -9.83
C ASN A 71 5.22 -1.56 -8.32
N ASP A 72 4.39 -2.35 -7.63
CA ASP A 72 4.42 -2.57 -6.20
C ASP A 72 3.84 -3.95 -5.85
N LEU A 73 4.11 -4.47 -4.64
CA LEU A 73 3.55 -5.74 -4.16
C LEU A 73 3.90 -6.94 -5.05
N PRO A 74 5.19 -7.25 -5.27
CA PRO A 74 5.63 -8.24 -6.26
C PRO A 74 5.16 -9.67 -5.98
N TYR A 75 4.77 -9.99 -4.74
CA TYR A 75 4.41 -11.36 -4.34
C TYR A 75 2.95 -11.47 -3.90
N ARG A 76 2.01 -10.83 -4.60
CA ARG A 76 0.58 -10.87 -4.27
C ARG A 76 0.01 -12.28 -4.20
N PHE A 77 0.58 -13.23 -4.92
CA PHE A 77 0.18 -14.63 -4.92
C PHE A 77 0.71 -15.45 -3.72
N SER A 78 1.47 -14.85 -2.79
CA SER A 78 2.04 -15.55 -1.64
C SER A 78 0.99 -16.19 -0.72
N TYR A 79 -0.23 -15.67 -0.68
CA TYR A 79 -1.34 -16.28 0.05
C TYR A 79 -1.66 -17.71 -0.39
N MET A 80 -1.41 -18.06 -1.66
CA MET A 80 -1.61 -19.42 -2.17
C MET A 80 -0.64 -20.41 -1.51
N TYR A 81 0.61 -20.00 -1.31
CA TYR A 81 1.58 -20.78 -0.55
C TYR A 81 1.13 -20.97 0.90
N SER A 82 0.70 -19.91 1.55
CA SER A 82 0.17 -19.95 2.91
C SER A 82 -1.05 -20.87 3.03
N PHE A 83 -1.95 -20.84 2.03
CA PHE A 83 -3.09 -21.74 1.97
C PHE A 83 -2.66 -23.22 1.86
N ILE A 84 -1.69 -23.55 1.02
CA ILE A 84 -1.16 -24.92 0.89
C ILE A 84 -0.60 -25.40 2.23
N VAL A 85 0.21 -24.57 2.91
CA VAL A 85 0.77 -24.88 4.24
C VAL A 85 -0.35 -25.12 5.27
N ALA A 86 -1.39 -24.28 5.27
CA ALA A 86 -2.53 -24.47 6.16
C ALA A 86 -3.28 -25.79 5.89
N VAL A 87 -3.47 -26.16 4.62
CA VAL A 87 -4.09 -27.44 4.24
C VAL A 87 -3.24 -28.62 4.68
N MET A 88 -1.91 -28.58 4.54
CA MET A 88 -1.00 -29.60 5.05
C MET A 88 -1.14 -29.75 6.58
N GLY A 89 -1.19 -28.62 7.30
CA GLY A 89 -1.42 -28.61 8.75
C GLY A 89 -2.75 -29.26 9.12
N TYR A 90 -3.84 -28.90 8.43
CA TYR A 90 -5.16 -29.47 8.64
C TYR A 90 -5.18 -31.00 8.41
N LYS A 91 -4.60 -31.48 7.32
CA LYS A 91 -4.48 -32.91 7.03
C LYS A 91 -3.70 -33.67 8.08
N THR A 92 -2.67 -33.03 8.63
CA THR A 92 -1.88 -33.58 9.75
C THR A 92 -2.74 -33.70 11.00
N LEU A 93 -3.55 -32.70 11.33
CA LEU A 93 -4.43 -32.72 12.51
C LEU A 93 -5.52 -33.78 12.41
N ILE A 94 -6.15 -33.97 11.25
CA ILE A 94 -7.15 -35.04 11.04
C ILE A 94 -6.52 -36.41 11.31
N ASN A 95 -5.28 -36.62 10.88
CA ASN A 95 -4.55 -37.85 11.01
C ASN A 95 -3.59 -37.88 12.23
N PHE A 96 -3.82 -36.98 13.21
CA PHE A 96 -2.90 -36.79 14.35
C PHE A 96 -2.68 -38.02 15.19
N LYS A 97 -3.67 -38.93 15.26
CA LYS A 97 -3.54 -40.19 15.97
C LYS A 97 -2.41 -41.09 15.46
N ALA A 98 -2.01 -40.98 14.20
CA ALA A 98 -0.95 -41.76 13.60
C ALA A 98 0.46 -41.21 13.84
N ILE A 99 0.59 -40.02 14.40
CA ILE A 99 1.87 -39.37 14.69
C ILE A 99 2.44 -39.93 15.98
N ASN A 100 3.75 -40.24 16.04
CA ASN A 100 4.41 -40.66 17.25
C ASN A 100 4.87 -39.48 18.10
N ILE A 101 5.01 -39.69 19.40
CA ILE A 101 5.54 -38.67 20.33
C ILE A 101 6.91 -38.16 19.87
N LYS A 102 7.80 -39.08 19.43
CA LYS A 102 9.14 -38.75 18.93
C LYS A 102 9.07 -37.80 17.73
N ASP A 103 8.12 -38.02 16.83
CA ASP A 103 7.94 -37.16 15.62
C ASP A 103 7.62 -35.72 15.99
N ILE A 104 6.79 -35.49 17.03
CA ILE A 104 6.46 -34.15 17.53
C ILE A 104 7.73 -33.46 18.05
N VAL A 105 8.55 -34.17 18.84
CA VAL A 105 9.79 -33.60 19.38
C VAL A 105 10.78 -33.31 18.26
N TYR A 106 10.97 -34.22 17.32
CA TYR A 106 11.88 -33.99 16.17
C TYR A 106 11.43 -32.87 15.29
N SER A 107 10.12 -32.73 15.05
CA SER A 107 9.55 -31.59 14.30
C SER A 107 9.84 -30.26 15.00
N GLY A 108 9.60 -30.17 16.31
CA GLY A 108 9.89 -28.96 17.08
C GLY A 108 11.37 -28.60 17.08
N LEU A 109 12.25 -29.58 17.33
CA LEU A 109 13.71 -29.38 17.28
C LEU A 109 14.17 -28.96 15.87
N GLY A 110 13.61 -29.55 14.82
CA GLY A 110 13.90 -29.16 13.44
C GLY A 110 13.51 -27.72 13.13
N VAL A 111 12.33 -27.27 13.58
CA VAL A 111 11.89 -25.87 13.42
C VAL A 111 12.82 -24.93 14.20
N ILE A 112 13.19 -25.26 15.44
CA ILE A 112 14.12 -24.45 16.23
C ILE A 112 15.49 -24.37 15.52
N ALA A 113 16.00 -25.48 15.02
CA ALA A 113 17.27 -25.51 14.29
C ALA A 113 17.23 -24.61 13.03
N ILE A 114 16.13 -24.65 12.26
CA ILE A 114 15.94 -23.79 11.10
C ILE A 114 15.91 -22.30 11.52
N VAL A 115 15.23 -21.95 12.61
CA VAL A 115 15.16 -20.56 13.11
C VAL A 115 16.56 -20.07 13.52
N ILE A 116 17.35 -20.90 14.21
CA ILE A 116 18.73 -20.55 14.61
C ILE A 116 19.64 -20.41 13.38
N LEU A 117 19.52 -21.30 12.40
CA LEU A 117 20.28 -21.22 11.15
C LEU A 117 19.88 -19.96 10.36
N ALA A 118 18.58 -19.65 10.28
CA ALA A 118 18.09 -18.45 9.64
C ALA A 118 18.65 -17.18 10.29
N GLN A 119 18.74 -17.13 11.63
CA GLN A 119 19.37 -16.02 12.33
C GLN A 119 20.83 -15.82 11.90
N LYS A 120 21.59 -16.91 11.77
CA LYS A 120 23.00 -16.86 11.41
C LYS A 120 23.22 -16.40 9.97
N PHE A 121 22.38 -16.84 9.03
CA PHE A 121 22.53 -16.52 7.60
C PHE A 121 21.82 -15.23 7.17
N LEU A 122 20.76 -14.83 7.90
CA LEU A 122 19.98 -13.62 7.62
C LEU A 122 20.30 -12.51 8.64
N THR A 123 21.58 -12.29 8.92
CA THR A 123 22.06 -11.26 9.82
C THR A 123 21.41 -9.90 9.48
N ASN A 124 20.92 -9.24 10.52
CA ASN A 124 20.22 -7.93 10.45
C ASN A 124 18.80 -7.93 9.87
N LYS A 125 18.22 -9.09 9.54
CA LYS A 125 16.83 -9.16 9.06
C LYS A 125 15.83 -9.71 10.09
N MET A 126 16.32 -10.23 11.22
CA MET A 126 15.49 -10.78 12.30
C MET A 126 15.96 -10.23 13.65
N THR A 127 15.03 -9.74 14.46
CA THR A 127 15.34 -9.30 15.82
C THR A 127 15.51 -10.50 16.77
N ASN A 128 16.36 -10.34 17.79
CA ASN A 128 16.50 -11.37 18.80
C ASN A 128 15.19 -11.68 19.53
N GLY A 129 14.33 -10.66 19.71
CA GLY A 129 13.00 -10.82 20.30
C GLY A 129 12.12 -11.77 19.48
N THR A 130 12.11 -11.64 18.15
CA THR A 130 11.39 -12.55 17.23
C THR A 130 11.86 -13.98 17.37
N ILE A 131 13.18 -14.20 17.46
CA ILE A 131 13.77 -15.54 17.59
C ILE A 131 13.36 -16.18 18.91
N TYR A 132 13.54 -15.48 20.03
CA TYR A 132 13.17 -15.99 21.34
C TYR A 132 11.68 -16.28 21.45
N ALA A 133 10.83 -15.36 20.97
CA ALA A 133 9.38 -15.57 20.95
C ALA A 133 8.99 -16.78 20.10
N THR A 134 9.64 -16.97 18.93
CA THR A 134 9.38 -18.13 18.07
C THR A 134 9.77 -19.43 18.76
N ILE A 135 10.95 -19.50 19.41
CA ILE A 135 11.41 -20.69 20.14
C ILE A 135 10.45 -21.03 21.29
N ILE A 136 10.04 -20.02 22.07
CA ILE A 136 9.08 -20.19 23.18
C ILE A 136 7.74 -20.73 22.63
N LEU A 137 7.22 -20.15 21.57
CA LEU A 137 5.96 -20.60 20.97
C LEU A 137 6.07 -22.01 20.38
N VAL A 138 7.19 -22.37 19.75
CA VAL A 138 7.44 -23.75 19.29
C VAL A 138 7.41 -24.71 20.47
N ALA A 139 8.08 -24.38 21.58
CA ALA A 139 8.07 -25.22 22.78
C ALA A 139 6.65 -25.36 23.38
N LEU A 140 5.89 -24.27 23.47
CA LEU A 140 4.51 -24.29 23.94
C LEU A 140 3.59 -25.12 23.04
N TRP A 141 3.68 -24.97 21.71
CA TRP A 141 2.90 -25.77 20.78
C TRP A 141 3.29 -27.23 20.78
N CYS A 142 4.58 -27.58 20.87
CA CYS A 142 5.00 -28.96 21.05
C CYS A 142 4.48 -29.56 22.36
N GLY A 143 4.56 -28.81 23.47
CA GLY A 143 3.99 -29.22 24.74
C GLY A 143 2.49 -29.48 24.66
N TYR A 144 1.74 -28.58 24.00
CA TYR A 144 0.32 -28.76 23.73
C TYR A 144 0.04 -30.03 22.92
N LEU A 145 0.76 -30.27 21.82
CA LEU A 145 0.57 -31.45 20.98
C LEU A 145 0.90 -32.76 21.74
N LEU A 146 1.90 -32.75 22.63
CA LEU A 146 2.22 -33.87 23.50
C LEU A 146 1.11 -34.14 24.52
N ILE A 147 0.53 -33.07 25.09
CA ILE A 147 -0.60 -33.18 26.00
C ILE A 147 -1.84 -33.75 25.28
N VAL A 148 -2.15 -33.28 24.09
CA VAL A 148 -3.28 -33.80 23.26
C VAL A 148 -3.05 -35.30 22.90
N LYS A 149 -1.81 -35.71 22.71
CA LYS A 149 -1.46 -37.11 22.46
C LYS A 149 -1.72 -38.02 23.66
N ASN A 150 -1.67 -37.49 24.89
CA ASN A 150 -1.99 -38.22 26.12
C ASN A 150 -3.51 -38.29 26.28
N ARG A 151 -4.10 -39.47 26.09
CA ARG A 151 -5.55 -39.70 26.03
C ARG A 151 -6.33 -39.47 27.34
N ASN A 152 -5.63 -39.22 28.47
CA ASN A 152 -6.26 -39.05 29.80
C ASN A 152 -6.76 -37.62 30.08
N ILE A 153 -6.64 -36.68 29.15
CA ILE A 153 -7.06 -35.28 29.37
C ILE A 153 -8.41 -35.01 28.76
N GLN A 154 -9.22 -34.23 29.50
CA GLN A 154 -10.56 -33.85 29.03
C GLN A 154 -10.50 -33.09 27.70
N LYS A 155 -11.24 -33.57 26.71
CA LYS A 155 -11.33 -32.97 25.37
C LYS A 155 -11.74 -31.49 25.39
N ARG A 156 -12.59 -31.10 26.35
CA ARG A 156 -13.02 -29.69 26.49
C ARG A 156 -11.89 -28.78 26.92
N LEU A 157 -11.03 -29.24 27.85
CA LEU A 157 -9.88 -28.46 28.29
C LEU A 157 -8.84 -28.32 27.18
N THR A 158 -8.54 -29.38 26.44
CA THR A 158 -7.63 -29.31 25.30
C THR A 158 -8.13 -28.39 24.21
N ALA A 159 -9.43 -28.40 23.90
CA ALA A 159 -10.05 -27.49 22.93
C ALA A 159 -9.97 -26.02 23.41
N PHE A 160 -10.22 -25.76 24.69
CA PHE A 160 -10.10 -24.43 25.27
C PHE A 160 -8.67 -23.90 25.19
N VAL A 161 -7.67 -24.70 25.56
CA VAL A 161 -6.26 -24.31 25.45
C VAL A 161 -5.84 -24.05 24.01
N LEU A 162 -6.33 -24.87 23.06
CA LEU A 162 -6.12 -24.62 21.61
C LEU A 162 -6.62 -23.24 21.20
N ILE A 163 -7.84 -22.91 21.55
CA ILE A 163 -8.44 -21.61 21.22
C ILE A 163 -7.62 -20.46 21.84
N VAL A 164 -7.24 -20.58 23.11
CA VAL A 164 -6.43 -19.56 23.80
C VAL A 164 -5.08 -19.35 23.08
N PHE A 165 -4.40 -20.43 22.69
CA PHE A 165 -3.13 -20.32 21.98
C PHE A 165 -3.28 -19.74 20.59
N LEU A 166 -4.28 -20.17 19.81
CA LEU A 166 -4.55 -19.63 18.48
C LEU A 166 -4.93 -18.14 18.53
N VAL A 167 -5.83 -17.77 19.44
CA VAL A 167 -6.22 -16.37 19.61
C VAL A 167 -5.05 -15.53 20.09
N GLY A 168 -4.28 -16.02 21.07
CA GLY A 168 -3.09 -15.32 21.58
C GLY A 168 -2.05 -15.07 20.48
N GLU A 169 -1.71 -16.09 19.70
CA GLU A 169 -0.77 -15.97 18.58
C GLU A 169 -1.30 -15.00 17.49
N THR A 170 -2.59 -15.11 17.17
CA THR A 170 -3.22 -14.22 16.17
C THR A 170 -3.22 -12.77 16.64
N VAL A 171 -3.55 -12.51 17.93
CA VAL A 171 -3.52 -11.14 18.49
C VAL A 171 -2.10 -10.59 18.48
N ILE A 172 -1.10 -11.36 18.91
CA ILE A 172 0.30 -10.92 18.86
C ILE A 172 0.70 -10.59 17.42
N SER A 173 0.42 -11.46 16.47
CA SER A 173 0.74 -11.25 15.06
C SER A 173 0.00 -10.03 14.48
N ALA A 174 -1.26 -9.84 14.81
CA ALA A 174 -2.04 -8.69 14.35
C ALA A 174 -1.52 -7.36 14.93
N VAL A 175 -1.26 -7.31 16.23
CA VAL A 175 -0.75 -6.10 16.90
C VAL A 175 0.63 -5.71 16.40
N THR A 176 1.51 -6.68 16.18
CA THR A 176 2.87 -6.42 15.67
C THR A 176 2.90 -6.18 14.17
N GLY A 177 1.98 -6.79 13.42
CA GLY A 177 1.90 -6.68 11.97
C GLY A 177 1.13 -5.46 11.45
N ILE A 178 0.33 -4.79 12.29
CA ILE A 178 -0.38 -3.57 11.90
C ILE A 178 0.59 -2.39 11.98
N PRO A 179 0.98 -1.80 10.85
CA PRO A 179 1.81 -0.61 10.88
C PRO A 179 1.02 0.56 11.48
N LEU A 180 1.57 1.22 12.46
CA LEU A 180 1.07 2.51 12.96
C LEU A 180 1.44 3.58 11.94
N ASN A 181 0.56 3.84 10.99
CA ASN A 181 0.84 4.78 9.91
C ASN A 181 0.67 6.23 10.33
N GLN A 182 -0.38 6.54 11.10
CA GLN A 182 -0.72 7.92 11.45
C GLN A 182 -1.68 7.96 12.63
N GLU A 183 -1.54 8.96 13.49
CA GLU A 183 -2.51 9.22 14.55
C GLU A 183 -3.82 9.78 13.97
N ASN A 184 -4.95 9.31 14.49
CA ASN A 184 -6.28 9.76 14.04
C ASN A 184 -6.50 11.27 14.24
N GLY A 185 -5.80 11.89 15.22
CA GLY A 185 -5.85 13.32 15.46
C GLY A 185 -5.34 14.12 14.26
N ASN A 186 -4.16 13.81 13.77
CA ASN A 186 -3.52 14.49 12.65
C ASN A 186 -4.36 14.40 11.37
N TYR A 187 -5.03 13.26 11.16
CA TYR A 187 -5.87 13.05 9.99
C TYR A 187 -7.14 13.93 9.99
N LYS A 188 -7.67 14.26 11.15
CA LYS A 188 -8.91 15.05 11.31
C LYS A 188 -8.67 16.52 11.61
N GLU A 189 -7.45 16.91 11.93
CA GLU A 189 -7.14 18.23 12.49
C GLU A 189 -7.69 19.40 11.69
N ASN A 190 -7.55 19.37 10.37
CA ASN A 190 -7.95 20.46 9.48
C ASN A 190 -9.31 20.24 8.80
N PHE A 191 -10.03 19.13 9.12
CA PHE A 191 -11.26 18.78 8.42
C PHE A 191 -12.32 19.90 8.49
N SER A 192 -12.56 20.45 9.67
CA SER A 192 -13.55 21.52 9.87
C SER A 192 -13.17 22.81 9.12
N THR A 193 -11.89 23.11 9.03
CA THR A 193 -11.35 24.29 8.31
C THR A 193 -11.59 24.18 6.82
N TYR A 194 -11.19 23.07 6.21
CA TYR A 194 -11.39 22.84 4.78
C TYR A 194 -12.87 22.70 4.41
N ASN A 195 -13.66 22.03 5.23
CA ASN A 195 -15.09 21.90 5.01
C ASN A 195 -15.85 23.26 5.07
N ASP A 196 -15.42 24.18 5.94
CA ASP A 196 -15.97 25.54 5.97
C ASP A 196 -15.63 26.32 4.68
N ALA A 197 -14.39 26.23 4.22
CA ALA A 197 -13.95 26.83 2.96
C ALA A 197 -14.71 26.27 1.74
N ILE A 198 -14.84 24.94 1.65
CA ILE A 198 -15.52 24.26 0.54
C ILE A 198 -17.02 24.63 0.55
N LYS A 199 -17.69 24.60 1.69
CA LYS A 199 -19.10 25.03 1.80
C LYS A 199 -19.31 26.47 1.37
N TYR A 200 -18.36 27.37 1.67
CA TYR A 200 -18.43 28.72 1.18
C TYR A 200 -18.39 28.75 -0.36
N ILE A 201 -17.47 28.04 -0.98
CA ILE A 201 -17.33 27.97 -2.44
C ILE A 201 -18.62 27.42 -3.07
N ASP A 202 -19.07 26.25 -2.63
CA ASP A 202 -20.28 25.57 -3.14
C ASP A 202 -21.55 26.39 -2.99
N SER A 203 -21.61 27.25 -1.97
CA SER A 203 -22.76 28.13 -1.75
C SER A 203 -22.78 29.34 -2.69
N ASN A 204 -21.62 29.79 -3.17
CA ASN A 204 -21.45 31.00 -3.95
C ASN A 204 -21.19 30.76 -5.45
N ASP A 205 -20.85 29.55 -5.83
CA ASP A 205 -20.58 29.15 -7.21
C ASP A 205 -21.32 27.84 -7.54
N LYS A 206 -22.09 27.83 -8.61
CA LYS A 206 -22.91 26.71 -9.08
C LYS A 206 -22.40 26.10 -10.38
N ASP A 207 -21.41 26.75 -11.00
CA ASP A 207 -20.78 26.24 -12.21
C ASP A 207 -19.84 25.06 -11.86
N PHE A 208 -19.36 24.38 -12.89
CA PHE A 208 -18.30 23.41 -12.70
C PHE A 208 -16.95 24.13 -12.55
N TYR A 209 -16.27 23.85 -11.48
CA TYR A 209 -14.92 24.35 -11.18
C TYR A 209 -14.08 23.28 -10.49
N ARG A 210 -12.76 23.48 -10.49
CA ARG A 210 -11.85 22.74 -9.62
C ARG A 210 -11.30 23.64 -8.52
N THR A 211 -11.11 23.03 -7.37
CA THR A 211 -10.48 23.61 -6.19
C THR A 211 -9.23 22.80 -5.85
N GLU A 212 -8.17 23.46 -5.39
CA GLU A 212 -7.00 22.76 -4.86
C GLU A 212 -6.51 23.41 -3.56
N LEU A 213 -5.82 22.62 -2.75
CA LEU A 213 -5.15 23.09 -1.54
C LEU A 213 -3.76 23.61 -1.92
N CYS A 214 -3.37 24.79 -1.41
CA CYS A 214 -2.00 25.31 -1.59
C CYS A 214 -0.94 24.48 -0.88
N TYR A 215 -1.34 23.63 0.04
CA TYR A 215 -0.48 22.67 0.73
C TYR A 215 -1.21 21.34 0.87
N LEU A 216 -0.61 20.32 0.31
CA LEU A 216 -1.16 18.97 0.29
C LEU A 216 -1.24 18.40 1.73
N ASN A 217 -2.39 17.91 2.12
CA ASN A 217 -2.61 17.21 3.38
C ASN A 217 -2.53 15.68 3.17
N THR A 218 -3.20 15.19 2.14
CA THR A 218 -3.13 13.79 1.69
C THR A 218 -3.05 13.74 0.16
N ARG A 219 -2.65 12.62 -0.41
CA ARG A 219 -2.69 12.42 -1.87
C ARG A 219 -4.11 12.30 -2.44
N MET A 220 -5.13 12.29 -1.57
CA MET A 220 -6.53 12.11 -1.93
C MET A 220 -7.39 13.23 -1.33
N ASP A 221 -6.86 14.43 -1.14
CA ASP A 221 -7.55 15.58 -0.56
C ASP A 221 -8.90 15.86 -1.22
N PRO A 222 -9.05 15.85 -2.57
CA PRO A 222 -10.35 16.04 -3.21
C PRO A 222 -11.40 15.04 -2.74
N SER A 223 -11.05 13.75 -2.67
CA SER A 223 -11.96 12.69 -2.21
C SER A 223 -12.23 12.79 -0.71
N TYR A 224 -11.21 13.13 0.08
CA TYR A 224 -11.34 13.18 1.54
C TYR A 224 -12.20 14.36 2.01
N TYR A 225 -12.03 15.51 1.39
CA TYR A 225 -12.78 16.71 1.75
C TYR A 225 -14.03 16.96 0.91
N GLY A 226 -14.25 16.19 -0.17
CA GLY A 226 -15.45 16.22 -1.00
C GLY A 226 -15.53 17.41 -1.95
N TYR A 227 -14.44 17.76 -2.62
CA TYR A 227 -14.42 18.79 -3.65
C TYR A 227 -13.90 18.26 -5.00
N ASN A 228 -14.20 18.96 -6.09
CA ASN A 228 -13.65 18.65 -7.40
C ASN A 228 -12.21 19.19 -7.47
N GLY A 229 -11.25 18.31 -7.38
CA GLY A 229 -9.83 18.63 -7.51
C GLY A 229 -9.18 17.86 -8.65
N ILE A 230 -7.86 18.02 -8.76
CA ILE A 230 -7.06 17.28 -9.75
C ILE A 230 -6.15 16.23 -9.08
N SER A 231 -5.79 16.47 -7.82
CA SER A 231 -4.92 15.57 -7.06
C SER A 231 -5.53 14.17 -6.89
N VAL A 232 -4.77 13.13 -7.24
CA VAL A 232 -5.22 11.76 -7.14
C VAL A 232 -4.08 10.79 -6.81
N PHE A 233 -4.41 9.77 -6.03
CA PHE A 233 -3.70 8.51 -5.95
C PHE A 233 -4.72 7.39 -6.12
N SER A 234 -4.64 6.63 -7.21
CA SER A 234 -5.58 5.55 -7.46
C SER A 234 -4.93 4.45 -8.29
N SER A 235 -5.11 3.20 -7.89
CA SER A 235 -4.72 2.05 -8.71
C SER A 235 -5.49 1.96 -10.04
N MET A 236 -6.54 2.77 -10.21
CA MET A 236 -7.35 2.86 -11.42
C MET A 236 -7.00 4.10 -12.27
N ALA A 237 -6.02 4.91 -11.86
CA ALA A 237 -5.58 6.06 -12.66
C ALA A 237 -4.89 5.56 -13.94
N TYR A 238 -5.12 6.28 -15.04
CA TYR A 238 -4.45 6.00 -16.31
C TYR A 238 -2.99 6.46 -16.24
N GLU A 239 -2.08 5.58 -16.61
CA GLU A 239 -0.64 5.85 -16.62
C GLU A 239 -0.30 7.02 -17.53
N SER A 240 -0.80 7.02 -18.78
CA SER A 240 -0.58 8.12 -19.73
C SER A 240 -1.03 9.49 -19.22
N TYR A 241 -2.12 9.53 -18.43
CA TYR A 241 -2.55 10.78 -17.82
C TYR A 241 -1.65 11.18 -16.64
N SER A 242 -1.15 10.23 -15.89
CA SER A 242 -0.18 10.48 -14.81
C SER A 242 1.16 10.99 -15.37
N GLU A 243 1.59 10.46 -16.52
CA GLU A 243 2.76 10.94 -17.27
C GLU A 243 2.55 12.37 -17.75
N LEU A 244 1.42 12.67 -18.39
CA LEU A 244 1.08 14.04 -18.80
C LEU A 244 1.12 15.02 -17.62
N GLN A 245 0.51 14.66 -16.50
CA GLN A 245 0.51 15.53 -15.31
C GLN A 245 1.92 15.78 -14.80
N HIS A 246 2.77 14.76 -14.81
CA HIS A 246 4.18 14.91 -14.43
C HIS A 246 4.95 15.81 -15.42
N SER A 247 4.74 15.64 -16.73
CA SER A 247 5.35 16.48 -17.78
C SER A 247 4.94 17.95 -17.66
N LEU A 248 3.74 18.21 -17.14
CA LEU A 248 3.26 19.56 -16.83
C LEU A 248 3.74 20.13 -15.49
N GLY A 249 4.53 19.37 -14.72
CA GLY A 249 5.13 19.82 -13.46
C GLY A 249 4.41 19.43 -12.19
N MET A 250 3.41 18.53 -12.27
CA MET A 250 2.78 17.96 -11.09
C MET A 250 3.70 16.98 -10.38
N PHE A 251 3.69 17.01 -9.06
CA PHE A 251 4.41 16.01 -8.28
C PHE A 251 3.69 14.65 -8.34
N GLY A 252 4.39 13.59 -8.73
CA GLY A 252 3.79 12.26 -8.88
C GLY A 252 4.79 11.16 -9.23
N ASN A 253 4.29 9.95 -9.40
CA ASN A 253 5.09 8.78 -9.74
C ASN A 253 5.01 8.35 -11.22
N ARG A 254 4.38 9.13 -12.08
CA ARG A 254 4.12 8.86 -13.52
C ARG A 254 3.24 7.65 -13.81
N ILE A 255 2.74 6.94 -12.80
CA ILE A 255 1.98 5.70 -12.96
C ILE A 255 0.52 5.91 -12.57
N ASN A 256 0.28 6.26 -11.31
CA ASN A 256 -1.07 6.30 -10.76
C ASN A 256 -1.26 7.36 -9.67
N SER A 257 -0.33 8.33 -9.57
CA SER A 257 -0.38 9.36 -8.56
C SER A 257 0.20 10.66 -9.10
N TYR A 258 -0.58 11.71 -8.99
CA TYR A 258 -0.15 13.09 -9.19
C TYR A 258 -0.88 13.98 -8.19
N THR A 259 -0.16 14.95 -7.64
CA THR A 259 -0.69 15.80 -6.57
C THR A 259 -0.39 17.26 -6.89
N TYR A 260 -1.39 18.10 -6.64
CA TYR A 260 -1.26 19.53 -6.83
C TYR A 260 -0.19 20.09 -5.88
N ASN A 261 0.66 20.88 -6.45
CA ASN A 261 1.58 21.76 -5.76
C ASN A 261 1.39 23.13 -6.44
N PRO A 262 1.54 24.27 -5.80
CA PRO A 262 1.30 25.56 -6.44
C PRO A 262 1.88 25.62 -7.84
N GLN A 263 1.00 25.68 -8.83
CA GLN A 263 1.31 25.57 -10.25
C GLN A 263 1.35 26.92 -10.94
N THR A 264 1.81 26.93 -12.18
CA THR A 264 1.81 28.11 -13.02
C THR A 264 0.39 28.60 -13.32
N PRO A 265 0.20 29.89 -13.67
CA PRO A 265 -1.10 30.40 -14.13
C PRO A 265 -1.64 29.64 -15.35
N VAL A 266 -0.75 29.22 -16.25
CA VAL A 266 -1.10 28.45 -17.46
C VAL A 266 -1.71 27.12 -17.06
N TYR A 267 -1.04 26.35 -16.20
CA TYR A 267 -1.56 25.09 -15.71
C TYR A 267 -2.94 25.25 -15.06
N ASN A 268 -3.08 26.22 -14.15
CA ASN A 268 -4.34 26.46 -13.45
C ASN A 268 -5.47 26.85 -14.40
N MET A 269 -5.16 27.59 -15.45
CA MET A 269 -6.10 27.96 -16.51
C MET A 269 -6.52 26.74 -17.35
N MET A 270 -5.55 25.92 -17.81
CA MET A 270 -5.79 24.70 -18.60
C MET A 270 -6.74 23.72 -17.91
N PHE A 271 -6.58 23.55 -16.61
CA PHE A 271 -7.32 22.56 -15.82
C PHE A 271 -8.50 23.12 -15.03
N ASN A 272 -8.93 24.36 -15.31
CA ASN A 272 -10.04 25.01 -14.61
C ASN A 272 -9.88 25.01 -13.09
N ILE A 273 -8.66 25.31 -12.59
CA ILE A 273 -8.44 25.48 -11.15
C ILE A 273 -8.84 26.92 -10.78
N LYS A 274 -10.11 27.06 -10.41
CA LYS A 274 -10.74 28.35 -10.11
C LYS A 274 -10.48 28.78 -8.69
N TYR A 275 -10.45 27.85 -7.74
CA TYR A 275 -10.27 28.17 -6.34
C TYR A 275 -9.02 27.51 -5.75
N LEU A 276 -8.33 28.29 -4.90
CA LEU A 276 -7.23 27.81 -4.07
C LEU A 276 -7.57 28.05 -2.61
N ILE A 277 -7.35 27.02 -1.77
CA ILE A 277 -7.49 27.12 -0.32
C ILE A 277 -6.09 27.17 0.28
N GLN A 278 -5.76 28.30 0.91
CA GLN A 278 -4.47 28.57 1.52
C GLN A 278 -4.60 28.56 3.04
N THR A 279 -3.66 27.89 3.71
CA THR A 279 -3.51 27.89 5.16
C THR A 279 -2.22 28.61 5.56
N ASP A 280 -1.97 28.75 6.85
CA ASP A 280 -0.77 29.37 7.42
C ASP A 280 0.54 28.64 7.07
N VAL A 281 0.46 27.35 6.71
CA VAL A 281 1.63 26.56 6.28
C VAL A 281 2.01 26.77 4.81
N SER A 282 1.26 27.54 4.06
CA SER A 282 1.52 27.80 2.63
C SER A 282 1.56 29.27 2.31
N LEU A 283 2.30 29.64 1.26
CA LEU A 283 2.34 31.00 0.77
C LEU A 283 0.99 31.41 0.17
N ALA A 284 0.63 32.68 0.34
CA ALA A 284 -0.55 33.23 -0.29
C ALA A 284 -0.35 33.32 -1.82
N PRO A 285 -1.37 32.95 -2.61
CA PRO A 285 -1.33 33.16 -4.06
C PRO A 285 -1.15 34.62 -4.45
N SER A 286 -0.48 34.86 -5.58
CA SER A 286 -0.23 36.23 -6.06
C SER A 286 -1.52 37.04 -6.22
N SER A 287 -1.57 38.22 -5.62
CA SER A 287 -2.74 39.16 -5.73
C SER A 287 -2.99 39.64 -7.15
N ASN A 288 -2.01 39.58 -8.04
CA ASN A 288 -2.20 39.92 -9.46
C ASN A 288 -3.08 38.90 -10.17
N LEU A 289 -3.00 37.64 -9.79
CA LEU A 289 -3.69 36.50 -10.42
C LEU A 289 -4.95 36.08 -9.64
N TYR A 290 -4.93 36.25 -8.33
CA TYR A 290 -5.97 35.75 -7.45
C TYR A 290 -6.60 36.85 -6.61
N LYS A 291 -7.90 36.68 -6.32
CA LYS A 291 -8.64 37.55 -5.41
C LYS A 291 -9.06 36.77 -4.19
N LYS A 292 -8.69 37.25 -3.01
CA LYS A 292 -9.18 36.66 -1.76
C LYS A 292 -10.69 36.87 -1.65
N LYS A 293 -11.46 35.81 -1.45
CA LYS A 293 -12.93 35.81 -1.36
C LYS A 293 -13.44 35.55 0.04
N TYR A 294 -12.77 34.71 0.80
CA TYR A 294 -13.27 34.27 2.10
C TYR A 294 -12.11 33.96 3.05
N THR A 295 -12.34 34.15 4.33
CA THR A 295 -11.52 33.63 5.42
C THR A 295 -12.41 32.74 6.28
N THR A 296 -11.99 31.51 6.54
CA THR A 296 -12.74 30.56 7.37
C THR A 296 -13.08 31.11 8.74
N LYS A 297 -14.18 30.65 9.34
CA LYS A 297 -14.67 31.11 10.64
C LYS A 297 -13.62 31.02 11.75
N ASN A 298 -12.79 29.99 11.72
CA ASN A 298 -11.66 29.83 12.65
C ASN A 298 -10.40 30.61 12.25
N LYS A 299 -10.42 31.35 11.14
CA LYS A 299 -9.34 32.17 10.59
C LYS A 299 -8.07 31.38 10.20
N LYS A 300 -8.15 30.05 10.07
CA LYS A 300 -7.01 29.19 9.74
C LYS A 300 -6.80 29.00 8.23
N ALA A 301 -7.78 29.34 7.39
CA ALA A 301 -7.64 29.24 5.94
C ALA A 301 -8.30 30.40 5.21
N ASN A 302 -7.79 30.68 4.02
CA ASN A 302 -8.30 31.68 3.11
C ASN A 302 -8.65 31.04 1.77
N VAL A 303 -9.78 31.45 1.17
CA VAL A 303 -10.19 31.06 -0.16
C VAL A 303 -9.82 32.14 -1.15
N TYR A 304 -9.11 31.76 -2.20
CA TYR A 304 -8.72 32.63 -3.31
C TYR A 304 -9.39 32.19 -4.60
N GLU A 305 -9.91 33.12 -5.36
CA GLU A 305 -10.47 32.90 -6.70
C GLU A 305 -9.48 33.34 -7.76
N ASN A 306 -9.21 32.48 -8.73
CA ASN A 306 -8.43 32.80 -9.93
C ASN A 306 -9.18 33.78 -10.80
N LYS A 307 -8.55 34.90 -11.18
CA LYS A 307 -9.14 35.93 -12.05
C LYS A 307 -9.19 35.48 -13.52
N TYR A 308 -8.43 34.48 -13.89
CA TYR A 308 -8.18 34.07 -15.28
C TYR A 308 -8.35 32.56 -15.44
N ASN A 309 -9.47 31.99 -15.02
CA ASN A 309 -9.75 30.58 -15.25
C ASN A 309 -10.53 30.38 -16.55
N LEU A 310 -10.26 29.28 -17.25
CA LEU A 310 -11.08 28.82 -18.38
C LEU A 310 -12.13 27.80 -17.88
N PRO A 311 -13.25 27.66 -18.59
CA PRO A 311 -14.21 26.59 -18.32
C PRO A 311 -13.59 25.22 -18.59
N ILE A 312 -14.27 24.14 -18.20
CA ILE A 312 -13.78 22.78 -18.40
C ILE A 312 -13.59 22.40 -19.88
N ALA A 313 -14.32 23.07 -20.78
CA ALA A 313 -14.20 22.90 -22.21
C ALA A 313 -14.07 24.28 -22.87
N TYR A 314 -13.09 24.45 -23.73
CA TYR A 314 -12.80 25.66 -24.47
C TYR A 314 -12.23 25.33 -25.85
N CYS A 315 -12.45 26.22 -26.80
CA CYS A 315 -11.92 26.06 -28.16
C CYS A 315 -10.51 26.64 -28.25
N VAL A 316 -9.65 25.91 -28.99
CA VAL A 316 -8.28 26.28 -29.30
C VAL A 316 -8.03 26.14 -30.79
N ASN A 317 -6.89 26.65 -31.28
CA ASN A 317 -6.48 26.45 -32.66
C ASN A 317 -6.19 24.94 -32.91
N SER A 318 -6.49 24.46 -34.13
CA SER A 318 -6.22 23.07 -34.56
C SER A 318 -4.74 22.67 -34.49
N ASN A 319 -3.82 23.63 -34.52
CA ASN A 319 -2.39 23.37 -34.35
C ASN A 319 -2.05 22.68 -33.03
N ILE A 320 -2.98 22.61 -32.07
CA ILE A 320 -2.81 21.88 -30.81
C ILE A 320 -2.58 20.37 -31.02
N GLU A 321 -2.95 19.83 -32.18
CA GLU A 321 -2.68 18.44 -32.56
C GLU A 321 -1.17 18.13 -32.61
N ASP A 322 -0.33 19.15 -32.82
CA ASP A 322 1.13 19.03 -32.86
C ASP A 322 1.79 19.18 -31.48
N TRP A 323 1.00 19.25 -30.40
CA TRP A 323 1.53 19.43 -29.05
C TRP A 323 2.24 18.17 -28.54
N ILE A 324 3.54 18.31 -28.26
CA ILE A 324 4.41 17.25 -27.73
C ILE A 324 4.55 17.44 -26.21
N THR A 325 4.33 16.38 -25.45
CA THR A 325 4.30 16.42 -23.98
C THR A 325 5.37 15.56 -23.28
N ASP A 326 6.13 14.80 -24.02
CA ASP A 326 7.17 13.88 -23.56
C ASP A 326 8.59 14.43 -23.70
N GLU A 327 8.76 15.58 -24.34
CA GLU A 327 10.02 16.27 -24.53
C GLU A 327 9.99 17.68 -23.91
N GLY A 328 11.09 18.10 -23.27
CA GLY A 328 11.23 19.42 -22.66
C GLY A 328 10.93 19.47 -21.15
N ASN A 329 11.09 20.66 -20.59
CA ASN A 329 10.73 20.91 -19.21
C ASN A 329 9.27 21.40 -19.07
N PRO A 330 8.66 21.38 -17.89
CA PRO A 330 7.26 21.77 -17.72
C PRO A 330 6.90 23.17 -18.21
N PHE A 331 7.82 24.13 -18.17
CA PHE A 331 7.58 25.50 -18.66
C PHE A 331 7.58 25.56 -20.19
N GLU A 332 8.46 24.79 -20.84
CA GLU A 332 8.51 24.67 -22.29
C GLU A 332 7.24 24.00 -22.82
N ILE A 333 6.83 22.86 -22.24
CA ILE A 333 5.61 22.13 -22.62
C ILE A 333 4.37 23.02 -22.47
N GLN A 334 4.25 23.79 -21.39
CA GLN A 334 3.15 24.73 -21.19
C GLN A 334 3.22 25.94 -22.14
N SER A 335 4.41 26.44 -22.46
CA SER A 335 4.60 27.51 -23.44
C SER A 335 4.18 27.07 -24.85
N ASP A 336 4.53 25.84 -25.23
CA ASP A 336 4.17 25.27 -26.52
C ASP A 336 2.65 25.05 -26.61
N PHE A 337 2.01 24.60 -25.53
CA PHE A 337 0.56 24.56 -25.47
C PHE A 337 -0.06 25.92 -25.81
N ILE A 338 0.34 27.00 -25.14
CA ILE A 338 -0.20 28.34 -25.40
C ILE A 338 0.10 28.79 -26.82
N LYS A 339 1.31 28.57 -27.31
CA LYS A 339 1.71 28.92 -28.67
C LYS A 339 0.84 28.23 -29.72
N LEU A 340 0.64 26.93 -29.59
CA LEU A 340 -0.16 26.14 -30.53
C LEU A 340 -1.65 26.45 -30.38
N ALA A 341 -2.14 26.64 -29.18
CA ALA A 341 -3.55 26.93 -28.90
C ALA A 341 -4.00 28.32 -29.34
N THR A 342 -3.12 29.33 -29.26
CA THR A 342 -3.50 30.75 -29.41
C THR A 342 -2.65 31.55 -30.39
N GLY A 343 -1.48 31.07 -30.77
CA GLY A 343 -0.46 31.77 -31.51
C GLY A 343 0.43 32.71 -30.69
N TYR A 344 0.20 32.85 -29.37
CA TYR A 344 1.04 33.67 -28.48
C TYR A 344 2.32 32.88 -28.10
N SER A 345 3.47 33.56 -28.19
CA SER A 345 4.77 33.03 -27.76
C SER A 345 5.31 33.82 -26.56
N ASN A 346 6.35 33.28 -25.91
CA ASN A 346 7.06 33.91 -24.79
C ASN A 346 6.22 34.12 -23.51
N VAL A 347 5.45 33.09 -23.14
CA VAL A 347 4.61 33.09 -21.93
C VAL A 347 5.47 33.09 -20.67
N PHE A 348 6.59 32.38 -20.68
CA PHE A 348 7.58 32.37 -19.60
C PHE A 348 8.90 32.98 -20.11
N LYS A 349 9.58 33.72 -19.25
CA LYS A 349 10.90 34.28 -19.50
C LYS A 349 11.89 33.70 -18.48
N ASN A 350 13.05 33.30 -18.97
CA ASN A 350 14.16 33.01 -18.08
C ASN A 350 14.55 34.30 -17.32
N VAL A 351 14.75 34.17 -16.03
CA VAL A 351 15.29 35.23 -15.18
C VAL A 351 16.71 34.79 -14.84
N ASP A 352 17.70 35.52 -15.39
CA ASP A 352 19.12 35.30 -15.10
C ASP A 352 19.46 35.66 -13.65
#